data_266d42128948adeac51dd30d521ebf25
#
_entry.id   266d42128948adeac51dd30d521ebf25
#
_cell.length_a   1.000
_cell.length_b   1.000
_cell.length_c   1.000
_cell.angle_alpha   90.00
_cell.angle_beta   90.00
_cell.angle_gamma   90.00
#
_symmetry.space_group_name_H-M   'P 1'
#
loop_
_entity.id
_entity.type
_entity.pdbx_description
1 polymer ?
#
loop_
_entity_poly.entity_id
_entity_poly.type
_entity_poly.pdbx_seq_one_letter_code
_entity_poly.pdbx_strand_id
1 'polypeptide(L)'
;TLQDVIEVEDTADAIVTLAKNVNVCYSATNGYSSNLPMRLELQFENALLRYADDVLYRVDKSGAKIIAKNDDKHPGKDYWGDSHTVVIDNFYNGGKFPTIADAKNSMTALFKFYESAKNNGKEMIIE
;
A
#
# COMPACT_ATOMS: atom_id res chain seq x y z
N THR A 1 2.35 -1.75 -28.33
CA THR A 1 2.32 -1.93 -26.88
C THR A 1 3.07 -0.78 -26.23
N LEU A 2 2.62 -0.28 -25.07
CA LEU A 2 3.25 0.83 -24.33
C LEU A 2 4.69 0.53 -23.90
N GLN A 3 5.14 -0.71 -23.99
CA GLN A 3 6.48 -1.16 -23.61
C GLN A 3 7.63 -0.47 -24.35
N ASP A 4 7.38 0.05 -25.54
CA ASP A 4 8.42 0.73 -26.35
C ASP A 4 8.60 2.22 -25.97
N VAL A 5 7.80 2.75 -25.02
CA VAL A 5 7.76 4.17 -24.66
C VAL A 5 8.01 4.39 -23.16
N ILE A 6 7.96 3.35 -22.33
CA ILE A 6 8.12 3.44 -20.88
C ILE A 6 9.53 2.97 -20.50
N GLU A 7 10.35 3.87 -19.98
CA GLU A 7 11.72 3.60 -19.52
C GLU A 7 11.79 3.08 -18.08
N VAL A 8 10.64 3.00 -17.39
CA VAL A 8 10.51 2.54 -16.00
C VAL A 8 9.48 1.42 -15.90
N GLU A 9 9.56 0.64 -14.84
CA GLU A 9 8.58 -0.42 -14.57
C GLU A 9 7.18 0.18 -14.34
N ASP A 10 6.17 -0.52 -14.82
CA ASP A 10 4.75 -0.24 -14.59
C ASP A 10 4.12 -1.20 -13.56
N THR A 11 4.82 -2.25 -13.20
CA THR A 11 4.36 -3.29 -12.28
C THR A 11 5.49 -3.73 -11.37
N ALA A 12 5.20 -3.88 -10.08
CA ALA A 12 6.12 -4.38 -9.08
C ALA A 12 5.43 -5.38 -8.15
N ASP A 13 6.03 -6.55 -8.00
CA ASP A 13 5.63 -7.58 -7.05
C ASP A 13 6.79 -7.87 -6.10
N ALA A 14 6.51 -7.96 -4.81
CA ALA A 14 7.51 -8.27 -3.80
C ALA A 14 6.96 -9.14 -2.68
N ILE A 15 7.82 -9.99 -2.11
CA ILE A 15 7.57 -10.72 -0.88
C ILE A 15 8.55 -10.20 0.17
N VAL A 16 8.03 -9.74 1.28
CA VAL A 16 8.83 -9.22 2.41
C VAL A 16 8.58 -10.08 3.63
N THR A 17 9.63 -10.62 4.22
CA THR A 17 9.55 -11.31 5.50
C THR A 17 9.95 -10.33 6.61
N LEU A 18 9.01 -10.00 7.47
CA LEU A 18 9.23 -9.16 8.64
C LEU A 18 9.67 -10.01 9.84
N ALA A 19 10.10 -9.35 10.92
CA ALA A 19 10.36 -10.01 12.19
C ALA A 19 9.18 -10.89 12.64
N LYS A 20 9.46 -11.98 13.34
CA LYS A 20 8.48 -12.99 13.78
C LYS A 20 7.77 -13.74 12.63
N ASN A 21 8.44 -13.88 11.49
CA ASN A 21 7.95 -14.63 10.32
C ASN A 21 6.60 -14.11 9.76
N VAL A 22 6.34 -12.84 9.86
CA VAL A 22 5.20 -12.22 9.18
C VAL A 22 5.57 -11.98 7.73
N ASN A 23 4.85 -12.59 6.80
CA ASN A 23 5.05 -12.41 5.37
C ASN A 23 4.09 -11.36 4.82
N VAL A 24 4.63 -10.44 4.04
CA VAL A 24 3.87 -9.42 3.32
C VAL A 24 4.04 -9.69 1.82
N CYS A 25 2.94 -9.86 1.11
CA CYS A 25 2.92 -9.88 -0.35
C CYS A 25 2.47 -8.49 -0.82
N TYR A 26 3.32 -7.85 -1.58
CA TYR A 26 3.07 -6.54 -2.17
C TYR A 26 2.93 -6.68 -3.67
N SER A 27 1.91 -6.04 -4.22
CA SER A 27 1.72 -5.94 -5.68
C SER A 27 1.20 -4.54 -6.01
N ALA A 28 1.82 -3.88 -6.96
CA ALA A 28 1.39 -2.60 -7.47
C ALA A 28 1.58 -2.54 -8.98
N THR A 29 0.59 -2.03 -9.70
CA THR A 29 0.66 -1.88 -11.16
C THR A 29 -0.05 -0.63 -11.64
N ASN A 30 0.55 0.03 -12.62
CA ASN A 30 -0.09 1.08 -13.42
C ASN A 30 -0.57 0.54 -14.78
N GLY A 31 -0.24 -0.72 -15.10
CA GLY A 31 -0.59 -1.39 -16.35
C GLY A 31 -1.98 -2.03 -16.37
N TYR A 32 -2.84 -1.73 -15.40
CA TYR A 32 -4.16 -2.33 -15.31
C TYR A 32 -5.18 -1.66 -16.24
N SER A 33 -6.03 -2.46 -16.86
CA SER A 33 -7.03 -1.97 -17.83
C SER A 33 -8.18 -1.19 -17.20
N SER A 34 -8.35 -1.28 -15.88
CA SER A 34 -9.34 -0.53 -15.10
C SER A 34 -8.72 0.02 -13.82
N ASN A 35 -9.27 1.14 -13.35
CA ASN A 35 -8.86 1.75 -12.07
C ASN A 35 -9.38 0.90 -10.91
N LEU A 36 -8.58 0.01 -10.38
CA LEU A 36 -8.93 -0.71 -9.15
C LEU A 36 -8.50 0.07 -7.92
N PRO A 37 -9.37 0.14 -6.91
CA PRO A 37 -9.00 0.73 -5.62
C PRO A 37 -7.93 -0.11 -4.92
N MET A 38 -7.21 0.54 -4.00
CA MET A 38 -6.26 -0.14 -3.12
C MET A 38 -6.96 -1.20 -2.28
N ARG A 39 -6.34 -2.37 -2.15
CA ARG A 39 -6.76 -3.43 -1.26
C ARG A 39 -5.68 -3.74 -0.25
N LEU A 40 -6.06 -3.91 1.01
CA LEU A 40 -5.17 -4.38 2.07
C LEU A 40 -5.82 -5.54 2.81
N GLU A 41 -5.10 -6.62 2.99
CA GLU A 41 -5.53 -7.77 3.79
C GLU A 41 -4.52 -8.06 4.89
N LEU A 42 -4.99 -8.20 6.12
CA LEU A 42 -4.20 -8.56 7.29
C LEU A 42 -4.75 -9.88 7.85
N GLN A 43 -4.00 -10.96 7.67
CA GLN A 43 -4.36 -12.27 8.17
C GLN A 43 -3.85 -12.45 9.60
N PHE A 44 -4.76 -12.73 10.51
CA PHE A 44 -4.50 -13.09 11.91
C PHE A 44 -4.89 -14.55 12.16
N GLU A 45 -4.53 -15.08 13.29
CA GLU A 45 -4.85 -16.47 13.69
C GLU A 45 -6.38 -16.76 13.63
N ASN A 46 -7.19 -15.82 14.07
CA ASN A 46 -8.63 -16.02 14.26
C ASN A 46 -9.52 -15.14 13.37
N ALA A 47 -8.95 -14.29 12.55
CA ALA A 47 -9.70 -13.39 11.67
C ALA A 47 -8.83 -12.84 10.55
N LEU A 48 -9.46 -12.41 9.47
CA LEU A 48 -8.91 -11.60 8.41
C LEU A 48 -9.51 -10.19 8.53
N LEU A 49 -8.67 -9.17 8.52
CA LEU A 49 -9.10 -7.80 8.25
C LEU A 49 -8.87 -7.51 6.76
N ARG A 50 -9.90 -7.06 6.08
CA ARG A 50 -9.84 -6.69 4.66
C ARG A 50 -10.34 -5.26 4.51
N TYR A 51 -9.49 -4.40 3.96
CA TYR A 51 -9.88 -3.08 3.46
C TYR A 51 -10.01 -3.15 1.94
N ALA A 52 -11.15 -2.79 1.43
CA ALA A 52 -11.44 -2.67 0.00
C ALA A 52 -12.64 -1.72 -0.20
N ASP A 53 -12.62 -0.92 -1.26
CA ASP A 53 -13.72 -0.04 -1.64
C ASP A 53 -14.20 0.87 -0.48
N ASP A 54 -13.25 1.47 0.25
CA ASP A 54 -13.49 2.31 1.43
C ASP A 54 -14.23 1.63 2.59
N VAL A 55 -14.26 0.30 2.58
CA VAL A 55 -14.89 -0.50 3.63
C VAL A 55 -13.87 -1.40 4.31
N LEU A 56 -13.85 -1.40 5.63
CA LEU A 56 -13.08 -2.32 6.44
C LEU A 56 -13.97 -3.46 6.93
N TYR A 57 -13.63 -4.67 6.52
CA TYR A 57 -14.29 -5.90 6.91
C TYR A 57 -13.47 -6.66 7.94
N ARG A 58 -14.13 -7.30 8.88
CA ARG A 58 -13.63 -8.44 9.62
C ARG A 58 -14.25 -9.70 9.06
N VAL A 59 -13.43 -10.67 8.69
CA VAL A 59 -13.87 -11.98 8.20
C VAL A 59 -13.38 -13.05 9.16
N ASP A 60 -14.27 -13.86 9.68
CA ASP A 60 -13.99 -14.98 10.56
C ASP A 60 -14.91 -16.16 10.23
N LYS A 61 -14.93 -17.19 11.07
CA LYS A 61 -15.75 -18.39 10.88
C LYS A 61 -17.26 -18.10 10.81
N SER A 62 -17.70 -16.96 11.34
CA SER A 62 -19.11 -16.52 11.30
C SER A 62 -19.48 -15.77 10.02
N GLY A 63 -18.50 -15.46 9.18
CA GLY A 63 -18.65 -14.74 7.92
C GLY A 63 -17.97 -13.37 7.92
N ALA A 64 -18.33 -12.54 6.94
CA ALA A 64 -17.81 -11.19 6.79
C ALA A 64 -18.72 -10.17 7.48
N LYS A 65 -18.13 -9.28 8.28
CA LYS A 65 -18.82 -8.19 8.97
C LYS A 65 -18.12 -6.87 8.70
N ILE A 66 -18.85 -5.85 8.29
CA ILE A 66 -18.33 -4.48 8.19
C ILE A 66 -18.06 -3.95 9.59
N ILE A 67 -16.85 -3.44 9.82
CA ILE A 67 -16.45 -2.83 11.10
C ILE A 67 -16.18 -1.33 10.98
N ALA A 68 -15.90 -0.85 9.77
CA ALA A 68 -15.80 0.58 9.47
C ALA A 68 -16.08 0.82 7.98
N LYS A 69 -16.56 2.00 7.65
CA LYS A 69 -16.81 2.45 6.30
C LYS A 69 -16.46 3.93 6.21
N ASN A 70 -15.79 4.32 5.14
CA ASN A 70 -15.61 5.72 4.79
C ASN A 70 -16.75 6.12 3.85
N ASP A 71 -17.64 6.98 4.32
CA ASP A 71 -18.76 7.51 3.54
C ASP A 71 -18.49 8.92 3.01
N ASP A 72 -17.32 9.49 3.32
CA ASP A 72 -16.92 10.82 2.86
C ASP A 72 -16.65 10.77 1.35
N LYS A 73 -17.44 11.52 0.61
CA LYS A 73 -17.24 11.71 -0.84
C LYS A 73 -16.60 13.05 -1.08
N HIS A 74 -15.42 13.02 -1.69
CA HIS A 74 -14.70 14.21 -2.10
C HIS A 74 -14.74 14.37 -3.62
N PRO A 75 -14.77 15.60 -4.14
CA PRO A 75 -14.65 15.83 -5.58
C PRO A 75 -13.26 15.40 -6.05
N GLY A 76 -13.18 14.42 -6.92
CA GLY A 76 -11.93 13.90 -7.49
C GLY A 76 -11.87 12.38 -7.53
N LYS A 77 -10.70 11.81 -7.29
CA LYS A 77 -10.51 10.36 -7.24
C LYS A 77 -10.83 9.84 -5.84
N ASP A 78 -11.90 9.09 -5.72
CA ASP A 78 -12.53 8.66 -4.45
C ASP A 78 -11.65 7.80 -3.52
N TYR A 79 -10.49 7.30 -3.95
CA TYR A 79 -9.69 6.34 -3.19
C TYR A 79 -8.24 6.75 -2.94
N TRP A 80 -7.85 7.95 -3.36
CA TRP A 80 -6.53 8.50 -3.06
C TRP A 80 -6.50 10.03 -3.20
N GLY A 81 -5.66 10.65 -2.41
CA GLY A 81 -5.45 12.10 -2.47
C GLY A 81 -6.23 12.91 -1.44
N ASP A 82 -7.30 12.39 -0.86
CA ASP A 82 -8.14 13.13 0.10
C ASP A 82 -7.36 13.62 1.31
N SER A 83 -6.47 12.79 1.84
CA SER A 83 -5.63 13.14 2.98
C SER A 83 -4.56 14.20 2.67
N HIS A 84 -4.30 14.54 1.41
CA HIS A 84 -3.30 15.56 1.07
C HIS A 84 -3.67 16.93 1.65
N THR A 85 -4.94 17.30 1.60
CA THR A 85 -5.40 18.56 2.22
C THR A 85 -5.08 18.60 3.70
N VAL A 86 -5.32 17.50 4.42
CA VAL A 86 -5.02 17.39 5.85
C VAL A 86 -3.52 17.46 6.13
N VAL A 87 -2.70 16.82 5.30
CA VAL A 87 -1.24 16.88 5.43
C VAL A 87 -0.72 18.29 5.20
N ILE A 88 -1.21 18.96 4.17
CA ILE A 88 -0.82 20.35 3.85
C ILE A 88 -1.25 21.29 4.97
N ASP A 89 -2.49 21.19 5.44
CA ASP A 89 -3.01 22.00 6.54
C ASP A 89 -2.18 21.81 7.82
N ASN A 90 -1.91 20.55 8.18
CA ASN A 90 -1.07 20.23 9.34
C ASN A 90 0.36 20.76 9.20
N PHE A 91 0.93 20.73 8.00
CA PHE A 91 2.27 21.29 7.75
C PHE A 91 2.33 22.79 8.07
N TYR A 92 1.35 23.56 7.58
CA TYR A 92 1.33 25.01 7.79
C TYR A 92 0.88 25.43 9.20
N ASN A 93 0.03 24.64 9.84
CA ASN A 93 -0.56 24.96 11.15
C ASN A 93 0.10 24.23 12.33
N GLY A 94 1.25 23.58 12.12
CA GLY A 94 2.02 22.92 13.19
C GLY A 94 1.37 21.63 13.71
N GLY A 95 0.48 21.02 12.94
CA GLY A 95 -0.10 19.71 13.25
C GLY A 95 0.85 18.56 12.95
N LYS A 96 0.39 17.33 13.15
CA LYS A 96 1.15 16.11 12.82
C LYS A 96 1.06 15.79 11.34
N PHE A 97 2.20 15.62 10.69
CA PHE A 97 2.32 15.17 9.32
C PHE A 97 3.52 14.24 9.16
N PRO A 98 3.55 13.36 8.13
CA PRO A 98 4.69 12.50 7.88
C PRO A 98 5.96 13.30 7.59
N THR A 99 7.04 12.93 8.25
CA THR A 99 8.36 13.54 8.06
C THR A 99 9.23 12.69 7.13
N ILE A 100 10.39 13.22 6.73
CA ILE A 100 11.41 12.46 6.00
C ILE A 100 11.88 11.25 6.82
N ALA A 101 11.98 11.39 8.14
CA ALA A 101 12.35 10.28 9.02
C ALA A 101 11.31 9.15 8.99
N ASP A 102 10.03 9.47 8.94
CA ASP A 102 8.96 8.48 8.83
C ASP A 102 8.98 7.75 7.47
N ALA A 103 9.35 8.46 6.40
CA ALA A 103 9.45 7.90 5.07
C ALA A 103 10.68 7.00 4.87
N LYS A 104 11.71 7.10 5.72
CA LYS A 104 12.99 6.40 5.55
C LYS A 104 12.80 4.88 5.36
N ASN A 105 12.02 4.24 6.20
CA ASN A 105 11.83 2.78 6.14
C ASN A 105 11.14 2.35 4.83
N SER A 106 10.13 3.08 4.39
CA SER A 106 9.44 2.82 3.12
C SER A 106 10.37 3.00 1.93
N MET A 107 11.18 4.05 1.93
CA MET A 107 12.16 4.30 0.87
C MET A 107 13.26 3.25 0.86
N THR A 108 13.75 2.82 2.04
CA THR A 108 14.75 1.74 2.13
C THR A 108 14.18 0.45 1.54
N ALA A 109 12.95 0.07 1.89
CA ALA A 109 12.30 -1.10 1.32
C ALA A 109 12.16 -0.99 -0.20
N LEU A 110 11.72 0.15 -0.73
CA LEU A 110 11.59 0.40 -2.15
C LEU A 110 12.92 0.20 -2.89
N PHE A 111 14.02 0.80 -2.40
CA PHE A 111 15.33 0.61 -3.02
C PHE A 111 15.81 -0.84 -2.96
N LYS A 112 15.49 -1.58 -1.90
CA LYS A 112 15.79 -3.01 -1.82
C LYS A 112 14.96 -3.84 -2.79
N PHE A 113 13.74 -3.46 -3.11
CA PHE A 113 12.96 -4.09 -4.19
C PHE A 113 13.63 -3.90 -5.54
N TYR A 114 14.08 -2.70 -5.88
CA TYR A 114 14.84 -2.45 -7.11
C TYR A 114 16.15 -3.26 -7.15
N GLU A 115 16.90 -3.30 -6.05
CA GLU A 115 18.14 -4.07 -5.95
C GLU A 115 17.88 -5.57 -6.14
N SER A 116 16.83 -6.12 -5.52
CA SER A 116 16.41 -7.50 -5.68
C SER A 116 16.02 -7.80 -7.14
N ALA A 117 15.19 -6.97 -7.75
CA ALA A 117 14.74 -7.13 -9.12
C ALA A 117 15.93 -7.11 -10.12
N LYS A 118 16.89 -6.20 -9.97
CA LYS A 118 18.11 -6.14 -10.77
C LYS A 118 19.02 -7.36 -10.61
N ASN A 119 18.88 -8.09 -9.50
CA ASN A 119 19.63 -9.30 -9.18
C ASN A 119 18.77 -10.57 -9.30
N ASN A 120 17.80 -10.60 -10.22
CA ASN A 120 16.94 -11.75 -10.50
C ASN A 120 16.14 -12.26 -9.28
N GLY A 121 15.66 -11.36 -8.47
CA GLY A 121 14.85 -11.70 -7.28
C GLY A 121 15.68 -12.19 -6.08
N LYS A 122 16.98 -11.87 -6.04
CA LYS A 122 17.83 -12.21 -4.90
C LYS A 122 17.30 -11.55 -3.62
N GLU A 123 17.29 -12.33 -2.53
CA GLU A 123 16.92 -11.82 -1.21
C GLU A 123 17.84 -10.68 -0.77
N MET A 124 17.23 -9.60 -0.30
CA MET A 124 17.90 -8.41 0.22
C MET A 124 17.48 -8.17 1.66
N ILE A 125 18.46 -7.83 2.51
CA ILE A 125 18.22 -7.51 3.91
C ILE A 125 17.94 -6.01 4.05
N ILE A 126 16.90 -5.67 4.82
CA ILE A 126 16.55 -4.31 5.22
C ILE A 126 16.98 -4.16 6.68
N GLU A 127 17.98 -3.33 6.94
CA GLU A 127 18.49 -2.99 8.27
C GLU A 127 17.84 -1.71 8.82
#